data_70f977f16ff91c5a00b31e879f9be9d7
#
_entry.id   70f977f16ff91c5a00b31e879f9be9d7
#
_cell.length_a   1.000
_cell.length_b   1.000
_cell.length_c   1.000
_cell.angle_alpha   90.00
_cell.angle_beta   90.00
_cell.angle_gamma   90.00
#
_symmetry.space_group_name_H-M   'P 1'
#
loop_
_entity.id
_entity.type
_entity.pdbx_description
1 polymer ?
#
loop_
_entity_poly.entity_id
_entity_poly.type
_entity_poly.pdbx_seq_one_letter_code
_entity_poly.pdbx_strand_id
1 'polypeptide(L)'
;MADRVVLAMSGGVDSSASAVLLKQQGYDVIGLFMRTGTEQHNPADVRRDNKKGCCSAIDAGDARRVADRLDIPFYALDFEREFNQIIDYFADEYAKGRTPNPCVVCNNWLKFGQLWAFGKKLGADYIATGHYAHVCEGPHGFELHRGVDGEKDQSYVLHGIKKEILPNLLFPVGGRTKAEIRAIAREAGLLGVADKPDSVEICFVPSGNHTDVVRQRRPEVAMAGVIREKDGTILGEHDGIDRFTVGQRKGLGVAAGRRRFVLDILPESHEVIVGDPEDLLASGLVASRLNWLIETPGEAFRCTAKIRYRHAGVIATVMPTSDGGAEVRFDDPVTAVTPGQAVAFYDGTRVLGGGWIERAI
;
A
#
# COMPACT_ATOMS: atom_id res chain seq x y z
N MET A 1 -33.88 1.89 -11.61
CA MET A 1 -33.49 1.36 -10.29
C MET A 1 -32.24 2.15 -9.91
N ALA A 2 -31.97 2.34 -8.62
CA ALA A 2 -30.70 2.96 -8.22
C ALA A 2 -29.53 2.02 -8.54
N ASP A 3 -28.40 2.57 -8.98
CA ASP A 3 -27.20 1.79 -9.23
C ASP A 3 -26.68 1.17 -7.93
N ARG A 4 -26.27 -0.09 -7.99
CA ARG A 4 -25.83 -0.84 -6.82
C ARG A 4 -24.32 -0.71 -6.60
N VAL A 5 -23.95 -0.39 -5.36
CA VAL A 5 -22.55 -0.22 -4.97
C VAL A 5 -22.18 -1.18 -3.84
N VAL A 6 -21.14 -1.97 -4.01
CA VAL A 6 -20.49 -2.66 -2.89
C VAL A 6 -19.41 -1.77 -2.32
N LEU A 7 -19.50 -1.47 -1.02
CA LEU A 7 -18.54 -0.63 -0.30
C LEU A 7 -17.67 -1.48 0.62
N ALA A 8 -16.35 -1.41 0.45
CA ALA A 8 -15.40 -2.00 1.39
C ALA A 8 -15.40 -1.18 2.69
N MET A 9 -15.98 -1.73 3.75
CA MET A 9 -16.09 -1.09 5.07
C MET A 9 -15.04 -1.66 6.02
N SER A 10 -14.08 -0.84 6.45
CA SER A 10 -13.00 -1.25 7.36
C SER A 10 -13.28 -0.89 8.83
N GLY A 11 -14.42 -0.27 9.15
CA GLY A 11 -14.70 0.26 10.49
C GLY A 11 -13.95 1.55 10.85
N GLY A 12 -13.22 2.15 9.89
CA GLY A 12 -12.58 3.46 10.01
C GLY A 12 -13.47 4.60 9.49
N VAL A 13 -13.08 5.85 9.81
CA VAL A 13 -13.85 7.05 9.45
C VAL A 13 -14.06 7.19 7.93
N ASP A 14 -13.04 6.88 7.12
CA ASP A 14 -13.09 7.10 5.67
C ASP A 14 -14.12 6.19 4.99
N SER A 15 -14.12 4.90 5.30
CA SER A 15 -15.13 3.97 4.78
C SER A 15 -16.54 4.27 5.32
N SER A 16 -16.64 4.74 6.56
CA SER A 16 -17.92 5.12 7.17
C SER A 16 -18.51 6.38 6.53
N ALA A 17 -17.69 7.42 6.31
CA ALA A 17 -18.11 8.61 5.59
C ALA A 17 -18.42 8.31 4.12
N SER A 18 -17.70 7.37 3.48
CA SER A 18 -18.03 6.90 2.13
C SER A 18 -19.45 6.31 2.07
N ALA A 19 -19.86 5.54 3.10
CA ALA A 19 -21.22 5.01 3.18
C ALA A 19 -22.27 6.13 3.23
N VAL A 20 -22.03 7.17 4.05
CA VAL A 20 -22.91 8.35 4.13
C VAL A 20 -23.03 9.04 2.77
N LEU A 21 -21.90 9.32 2.14
CA LEU A 21 -21.86 10.04 0.86
C LEU A 21 -22.56 9.26 -0.26
N LEU A 22 -22.35 7.94 -0.34
CA LEU A 22 -23.01 7.10 -1.36
C LEU A 22 -24.53 7.04 -1.14
N LYS A 23 -25.00 6.93 0.11
CA LYS A 23 -26.44 6.99 0.42
C LYS A 23 -27.04 8.35 0.07
N GLN A 24 -26.36 9.46 0.35
CA GLN A 24 -26.81 10.81 -0.02
C GLN A 24 -26.88 11.00 -1.54
N GLN A 25 -26.02 10.31 -2.30
CA GLN A 25 -26.05 10.28 -3.77
C GLN A 25 -27.13 9.38 -4.35
N GLY A 26 -27.86 8.63 -3.52
CA GLY A 26 -28.97 7.79 -3.94
C GLY A 26 -28.60 6.38 -4.41
N TYR A 27 -27.38 5.91 -4.16
CA TYR A 27 -26.96 4.55 -4.48
C TYR A 27 -27.63 3.50 -3.58
N ASP A 28 -27.85 2.30 -4.15
CA ASP A 28 -28.17 1.07 -3.42
C ASP A 28 -26.87 0.46 -2.86
N VAL A 29 -26.53 0.77 -1.59
CA VAL A 29 -25.24 0.44 -0.99
C VAL A 29 -25.30 -0.86 -0.22
N ILE A 30 -24.32 -1.75 -0.47
CA ILE A 30 -24.07 -2.98 0.30
C ILE A 30 -22.69 -2.87 0.96
N GLY A 31 -22.63 -2.94 2.28
CA GLY A 31 -21.39 -2.92 3.04
C GLY A 31 -20.72 -4.29 3.08
N LEU A 32 -19.44 -4.35 2.72
CA LEU A 32 -18.64 -5.58 2.77
C LEU A 32 -17.44 -5.36 3.71
N PHE A 33 -17.32 -6.20 4.73
CA PHE A 33 -16.16 -6.23 5.62
C PHE A 33 -15.32 -7.47 5.32
N MET A 34 -14.01 -7.30 5.17
CA MET A 34 -13.07 -8.40 4.94
C MET A 34 -12.49 -8.88 6.27
N ARG A 35 -12.82 -10.11 6.66
CA ARG A 35 -12.15 -10.79 7.77
C ARG A 35 -10.85 -11.41 7.26
N THR A 36 -9.73 -11.04 7.85
CA THR A 36 -8.38 -11.42 7.37
C THR A 36 -7.68 -12.44 8.28
N GLY A 37 -8.32 -12.88 9.36
CA GLY A 37 -7.78 -13.87 10.29
C GLY A 37 -6.58 -13.39 11.14
N THR A 38 -6.17 -12.13 11.01
CA THR A 38 -4.99 -11.59 11.71
C THR A 38 -5.18 -11.42 13.23
N GLU A 39 -6.37 -11.72 13.76
CA GLU A 39 -6.71 -11.58 15.19
C GLU A 39 -6.22 -12.75 16.05
N GLN A 40 -5.76 -13.86 15.49
CA GLN A 40 -5.51 -15.10 16.22
C GLN A 40 -4.21 -15.14 17.03
N HIS A 41 -3.48 -14.04 17.12
CA HIS A 41 -2.13 -14.07 17.70
C HIS A 41 -2.04 -13.58 19.15
N ASN A 42 -2.89 -13.94 20.02
CA ASN A 42 -2.73 -14.08 21.47
C ASN A 42 -3.99 -13.68 22.27
N PRO A 43 -4.69 -14.61 22.91
CA PRO A 43 -5.83 -14.31 23.78
C PRO A 43 -5.48 -13.42 25.00
N ALA A 44 -4.21 -13.37 25.40
CA ALA A 44 -3.74 -12.52 26.51
C ALA A 44 -3.62 -11.03 26.11
N ASP A 45 -3.56 -10.72 24.81
CA ASP A 45 -3.45 -9.36 24.28
C ASP A 45 -4.79 -8.63 24.09
N VAL A 46 -5.91 -9.29 24.29
CA VAL A 46 -7.26 -8.70 24.17
C VAL A 46 -7.51 -7.55 25.15
N ARG A 47 -6.67 -7.41 26.19
CA ARG A 47 -6.81 -6.38 27.23
C ARG A 47 -5.95 -5.13 27.05
N ARG A 48 -5.21 -5.00 25.94
CA ARG A 48 -4.42 -3.78 25.64
C ARG A 48 -5.07 -3.00 24.50
N ASP A 49 -5.81 -1.96 24.89
CA ASP A 49 -6.69 -1.08 24.09
C ASP A 49 -6.05 -0.27 22.95
N ASN A 50 -4.96 -0.70 22.34
CA ASN A 50 -4.25 0.10 21.31
C ASN A 50 -3.86 -0.69 20.06
N LYS A 51 -4.57 -1.76 19.66
CA LYS A 51 -4.23 -2.50 18.44
C LYS A 51 -4.79 -1.82 17.20
N LYS A 52 -3.91 -1.23 16.44
CA LYS A 52 -4.12 -0.53 15.17
C LYS A 52 -4.07 -1.51 13.99
N GLY A 53 -5.11 -2.30 13.76
CA GLY A 53 -5.24 -3.11 12.55
C GLY A 53 -6.62 -2.87 11.94
N CYS A 54 -6.75 -2.77 10.60
CA CYS A 54 -8.02 -2.43 9.96
C CYS A 54 -8.98 -3.61 9.73
N CYS A 55 -8.83 -4.72 10.47
CA CYS A 55 -9.64 -5.93 10.28
C CYS A 55 -9.97 -6.65 11.60
N SER A 56 -9.98 -5.93 12.74
CA SER A 56 -10.27 -6.50 14.05
C SER A 56 -11.77 -6.76 14.25
N ALA A 57 -12.13 -7.61 15.24
CA ALA A 57 -13.53 -7.80 15.64
C ALA A 57 -14.19 -6.49 16.09
N ILE A 58 -13.42 -5.58 16.68
CA ILE A 58 -13.88 -4.23 17.06
C ILE A 58 -14.21 -3.44 15.79
N ASP A 59 -13.34 -3.47 14.77
CA ASP A 59 -13.57 -2.77 13.50
C ASP A 59 -14.76 -3.35 12.73
N ALA A 60 -14.95 -4.68 12.76
CA ALA A 60 -16.14 -5.34 12.23
C ALA A 60 -17.42 -4.87 12.94
N GLY A 61 -17.36 -4.75 14.28
CA GLY A 61 -18.45 -4.21 15.08
C GLY A 61 -18.75 -2.74 14.77
N ASP A 62 -17.72 -1.93 14.57
CA ASP A 62 -17.88 -0.52 14.17
C ASP A 62 -18.49 -0.40 12.78
N ALA A 63 -17.99 -1.17 11.79
CA ALA A 63 -18.54 -1.19 10.45
C ALA A 63 -20.01 -1.62 10.43
N ARG A 64 -20.37 -2.65 11.22
CA ARG A 64 -21.76 -3.10 11.38
C ARG A 64 -22.64 -2.00 11.98
N ARG A 65 -22.21 -1.34 13.07
CA ARG A 65 -22.98 -0.24 13.68
C ARG A 65 -23.23 0.92 12.72
N VAL A 66 -22.24 1.23 11.89
CA VAL A 66 -22.41 2.23 10.82
C VAL A 66 -23.42 1.77 9.78
N ALA A 67 -23.33 0.52 9.34
CA ALA A 67 -24.25 -0.05 8.36
C ALA A 67 -25.69 -0.08 8.90
N ASP A 68 -25.89 -0.55 10.15
CA ASP A 68 -27.19 -0.57 10.80
C ASP A 68 -27.80 0.84 10.93
N ARG A 69 -26.98 1.84 11.29
CA ARG A 69 -27.45 3.24 11.40
C ARG A 69 -27.86 3.85 10.07
N LEU A 70 -27.22 3.45 8.98
CA LEU A 70 -27.50 3.96 7.62
C LEU A 70 -28.50 3.09 6.86
N ASP A 71 -29.04 2.05 7.48
CA ASP A 71 -29.91 1.05 6.84
C ASP A 71 -29.26 0.49 5.56
N ILE A 72 -28.05 -0.06 5.70
CA ILE A 72 -27.25 -0.67 4.65
C ILE A 72 -27.09 -2.17 4.94
N PRO A 73 -27.44 -3.08 4.03
CA PRO A 73 -27.09 -4.49 4.14
C PRO A 73 -25.58 -4.66 4.34
N PHE A 74 -25.19 -5.50 5.32
CA PHE A 74 -23.79 -5.67 5.70
C PHE A 74 -23.40 -7.15 5.77
N TYR A 75 -22.29 -7.49 5.12
CA TYR A 75 -21.75 -8.84 5.09
C TYR A 75 -20.28 -8.83 5.51
N ALA A 76 -19.93 -9.69 6.46
CA ALA A 76 -18.54 -9.99 6.80
C ALA A 76 -18.11 -11.23 6.02
N LEU A 77 -17.14 -11.05 5.13
CA LEU A 77 -16.63 -12.08 4.23
C LEU A 77 -15.29 -12.61 4.77
N ASP A 78 -15.14 -13.92 4.71
CA ASP A 78 -13.87 -14.56 5.09
C ASP A 78 -12.90 -14.50 3.92
N PHE A 79 -11.79 -13.77 4.13
CA PHE A 79 -10.66 -13.64 3.22
C PHE A 79 -9.33 -14.05 3.89
N GLU A 80 -9.39 -14.86 4.94
CA GLU A 80 -8.21 -15.29 5.68
C GLU A 80 -7.21 -16.00 4.77
N ARG A 81 -7.68 -16.90 3.92
CA ARG A 81 -6.83 -17.64 2.99
C ARG A 81 -6.13 -16.72 2.00
N GLU A 82 -6.86 -15.81 1.38
CA GLU A 82 -6.33 -14.85 0.42
C GLU A 82 -5.38 -13.86 1.09
N PHE A 83 -5.71 -13.42 2.28
CA PHE A 83 -4.87 -12.49 3.01
C PHE A 83 -3.56 -13.13 3.48
N ASN A 84 -3.58 -14.41 3.85
CA ASN A 84 -2.37 -15.17 4.16
C ASN A 84 -1.39 -15.21 2.98
N GLN A 85 -1.86 -15.24 1.73
CA GLN A 85 -0.97 -15.15 0.56
C GLN A 85 -0.26 -13.78 0.46
N ILE A 86 -0.90 -12.69 0.92
CA ILE A 86 -0.26 -11.37 1.00
C ILE A 86 0.84 -11.36 2.08
N ILE A 87 0.58 -12.01 3.22
CA ILE A 87 1.58 -12.15 4.29
C ILE A 87 2.75 -13.02 3.82
N ASP A 88 2.47 -14.11 3.10
CA ASP A 88 3.52 -14.96 2.53
C ASP A 88 4.37 -14.21 1.49
N TYR A 89 3.73 -13.47 0.57
CA TYR A 89 4.46 -12.57 -0.34
C TYR A 89 5.36 -11.58 0.42
N PHE A 90 4.85 -10.99 1.50
CA PHE A 90 5.60 -10.04 2.33
C PHE A 90 6.85 -10.71 2.93
N ALA A 91 6.70 -11.91 3.49
CA ALA A 91 7.82 -12.66 4.08
C ALA A 91 8.82 -13.12 3.01
N ASP A 92 8.34 -13.58 1.84
CA ASP A 92 9.18 -14.00 0.72
C ASP A 92 10.05 -12.89 0.15
N GLU A 93 9.53 -11.67 0.06
CA GLU A 93 10.32 -10.55 -0.42
C GLU A 93 11.42 -10.17 0.58
N TYR A 94 11.13 -10.18 1.90
CA TYR A 94 12.17 -9.95 2.91
C TYR A 94 13.23 -11.09 2.91
N ALA A 95 12.82 -12.32 2.70
CA ALA A 95 13.76 -13.44 2.57
C ALA A 95 14.73 -13.28 1.38
N LYS A 96 14.30 -12.54 0.35
CA LYS A 96 15.12 -12.20 -0.83
C LYS A 96 15.91 -10.88 -0.65
N GLY A 97 15.98 -10.31 0.57
CA GLY A 97 16.61 -9.02 0.81
C GLY A 97 15.89 -7.81 0.20
N ARG A 98 14.62 -7.99 -0.19
CA ARG A 98 13.79 -6.95 -0.84
C ARG A 98 12.81 -6.34 0.16
N THR A 99 12.35 -5.15 -0.09
CA THR A 99 11.37 -4.47 0.78
C THR A 99 9.99 -4.47 0.11
N PRO A 100 9.03 -5.28 0.56
CA PRO A 100 7.74 -5.43 -0.08
C PRO A 100 6.82 -4.22 0.11
N ASN A 101 5.80 -4.12 -0.76
CA ASN A 101 4.67 -3.21 -0.57
C ASN A 101 3.34 -4.00 -0.56
N PRO A 102 2.95 -4.55 0.61
CA PRO A 102 1.76 -5.38 0.71
C PRO A 102 0.46 -4.60 0.47
N CYS A 103 0.46 -3.27 0.68
CA CYS A 103 -0.72 -2.44 0.42
C CYS A 103 -1.07 -2.39 -1.07
N VAL A 104 -0.07 -2.29 -1.96
CA VAL A 104 -0.29 -2.37 -3.42
C VAL A 104 -0.88 -3.73 -3.79
N VAL A 105 -0.31 -4.82 -3.28
CA VAL A 105 -0.82 -6.18 -3.55
C VAL A 105 -2.24 -6.35 -3.03
N CYS A 106 -2.55 -5.89 -1.81
CA CYS A 106 -3.87 -5.95 -1.22
C CYS A 106 -4.91 -5.21 -2.07
N ASN A 107 -4.59 -4.00 -2.53
CA ASN A 107 -5.50 -3.24 -3.37
C ASN A 107 -5.74 -3.93 -4.71
N ASN A 108 -4.67 -4.32 -5.42
CA ASN A 108 -4.78 -4.86 -6.78
C ASN A 108 -5.49 -6.22 -6.80
N TRP A 109 -5.05 -7.12 -5.94
CA TRP A 109 -5.49 -8.51 -5.98
C TRP A 109 -6.71 -8.76 -5.09
N LEU A 110 -6.71 -8.27 -3.84
CA LEU A 110 -7.77 -8.61 -2.90
C LEU A 110 -8.98 -7.67 -3.07
N LYS A 111 -8.79 -6.34 -2.89
CA LYS A 111 -9.92 -5.40 -2.92
C LYS A 111 -10.52 -5.26 -4.32
N PHE A 112 -9.72 -4.87 -5.29
CA PHE A 112 -10.18 -4.63 -6.67
C PHE A 112 -10.14 -5.88 -7.56
N GLY A 113 -9.67 -7.00 -7.02
CA GLY A 113 -9.78 -8.32 -7.62
C GLY A 113 -10.90 -9.14 -6.99
N GLN A 114 -10.61 -9.82 -5.88
CA GLN A 114 -11.50 -10.82 -5.27
C GLN A 114 -12.79 -10.21 -4.70
N LEU A 115 -12.68 -9.09 -3.94
CA LEU A 115 -13.85 -8.43 -3.38
C LEU A 115 -14.76 -7.87 -4.48
N TRP A 116 -14.20 -7.30 -5.55
CA TRP A 116 -14.96 -6.86 -6.71
C TRP A 116 -15.66 -8.04 -7.43
N ALA A 117 -14.95 -9.17 -7.60
CA ALA A 117 -15.54 -10.37 -8.18
C ALA A 117 -16.73 -10.88 -7.36
N PHE A 118 -16.66 -10.78 -6.03
CA PHE A 118 -17.80 -11.08 -5.15
C PHE A 118 -18.92 -10.04 -5.32
N GLY A 119 -18.60 -8.75 -5.37
CA GLY A 119 -19.58 -7.67 -5.59
C GLY A 119 -20.39 -7.87 -6.87
N LYS A 120 -19.75 -8.28 -7.96
CA LYS A 120 -20.44 -8.61 -9.22
C LYS A 120 -21.47 -9.74 -9.07
N LYS A 121 -21.19 -10.74 -8.21
CA LYS A 121 -22.16 -11.81 -7.92
C LYS A 121 -23.39 -11.31 -7.14
N LEU A 122 -23.26 -10.19 -6.44
CA LEU A 122 -24.36 -9.48 -5.78
C LEU A 122 -25.12 -8.53 -6.72
N GLY A 123 -24.75 -8.49 -7.99
CA GLY A 123 -25.33 -7.58 -8.99
C GLY A 123 -24.89 -6.13 -8.81
N ALA A 124 -23.69 -5.89 -8.27
CA ALA A 124 -23.16 -4.54 -8.11
C ALA A 124 -22.63 -3.98 -9.43
N ASP A 125 -22.98 -2.72 -9.69
CA ASP A 125 -22.50 -1.92 -10.82
C ASP A 125 -21.14 -1.28 -10.49
N TYR A 126 -20.92 -0.98 -9.21
CA TYR A 126 -19.72 -0.29 -8.72
C TYR A 126 -19.15 -0.96 -7.48
N ILE A 127 -17.81 -0.78 -7.31
CA ILE A 127 -17.10 -1.01 -6.06
C ILE A 127 -16.59 0.32 -5.51
N ALA A 128 -16.84 0.58 -4.23
CA ALA A 128 -16.38 1.77 -3.53
C ALA A 128 -15.43 1.43 -2.38
N THR A 129 -14.51 2.35 -2.13
CA THR A 129 -13.61 2.28 -0.96
C THR A 129 -13.35 3.68 -0.41
N GLY A 130 -12.87 3.76 0.84
CA GLY A 130 -12.46 5.02 1.48
C GLY A 130 -11.06 5.49 1.11
N HIS A 131 -10.58 5.25 -0.13
CA HIS A 131 -9.27 5.77 -0.56
C HIS A 131 -9.37 7.22 -1.00
N TYR A 132 -8.35 7.99 -0.65
CA TYR A 132 -8.13 9.35 -1.14
C TYR A 132 -7.48 9.30 -2.53
N ALA A 133 -8.31 9.13 -3.53
CA ALA A 133 -7.99 9.15 -4.95
C ALA A 133 -9.24 9.57 -5.73
N HIS A 134 -9.10 9.86 -7.00
CA HIS A 134 -10.20 10.28 -7.86
C HIS A 134 -10.24 9.42 -9.12
N VAL A 135 -11.44 9.05 -9.54
CA VAL A 135 -11.66 8.50 -10.88
C VAL A 135 -12.63 9.43 -11.60
N CYS A 136 -12.27 9.87 -12.77
CA CYS A 136 -13.11 10.71 -13.62
C CYS A 136 -12.96 10.31 -15.08
N GLU A 137 -13.92 10.70 -15.89
CA GLU A 137 -13.86 10.54 -17.34
C GLU A 137 -12.95 11.66 -17.90
N GLY A 138 -11.93 11.26 -18.66
CA GLY A 138 -10.98 12.13 -19.31
C GLY A 138 -10.99 11.92 -20.84
N PRO A 139 -10.10 12.60 -21.58
CA PRO A 139 -10.05 12.54 -23.04
C PRO A 139 -9.84 11.14 -23.63
N HIS A 140 -9.25 10.23 -22.85
CA HIS A 140 -8.91 8.87 -23.27
C HIS A 140 -9.66 7.78 -22.49
N GLY A 141 -10.84 8.12 -21.93
CA GLY A 141 -11.67 7.25 -21.10
C GLY A 141 -11.49 7.55 -19.60
N PHE A 142 -11.79 6.57 -18.74
CA PHE A 142 -11.67 6.76 -17.29
C PHE A 142 -10.21 6.83 -16.84
N GLU A 143 -9.91 7.79 -15.99
CA GLU A 143 -8.59 8.10 -15.49
C GLU A 143 -8.56 8.07 -13.95
N LEU A 144 -7.46 7.55 -13.38
CA LEU A 144 -7.18 7.61 -11.95
C LEU A 144 -6.32 8.84 -11.66
N HIS A 145 -6.72 9.62 -10.67
CA HIS A 145 -6.03 10.83 -10.23
C HIS A 145 -5.72 10.81 -8.73
N ARG A 146 -4.80 11.66 -8.32
CA ARG A 146 -4.50 11.93 -6.91
C ARG A 146 -5.75 12.46 -6.19
N GLY A 147 -5.86 12.15 -4.88
CA GLY A 147 -6.83 12.80 -4.01
C GLY A 147 -6.55 14.29 -3.84
N VAL A 148 -7.60 15.05 -3.54
CA VAL A 148 -7.49 16.51 -3.32
C VAL A 148 -6.67 16.83 -2.06
N ASP A 149 -6.79 16.01 -1.02
CA ASP A 149 -5.94 16.10 0.18
C ASP A 149 -4.57 15.49 -0.11
N GLY A 150 -3.59 16.33 -0.44
CA GLY A 150 -2.23 15.91 -0.82
C GLY A 150 -1.48 15.16 0.29
N GLU A 151 -1.82 15.42 1.58
CA GLU A 151 -1.22 14.70 2.70
C GLU A 151 -1.81 13.29 2.87
N LYS A 152 -3.01 13.06 2.35
CA LYS A 152 -3.75 11.80 2.42
C LYS A 152 -3.81 11.07 1.08
N ASP A 153 -3.27 11.62 -0.01
CA ASP A 153 -3.28 11.00 -1.33
C ASP A 153 -2.81 9.55 -1.29
N GLN A 154 -3.67 8.64 -1.74
CA GLN A 154 -3.42 7.20 -1.77
C GLN A 154 -3.32 6.64 -3.18
N SER A 155 -3.28 7.48 -4.20
CA SER A 155 -3.16 7.08 -5.60
C SER A 155 -1.93 6.21 -5.88
N TYR A 156 -0.85 6.42 -5.12
CA TYR A 156 0.38 5.62 -5.20
C TYR A 156 0.13 4.12 -5.01
N VAL A 157 -0.72 3.71 -4.06
CA VAL A 157 -0.99 2.29 -3.80
C VAL A 157 -2.10 1.72 -4.69
N LEU A 158 -2.61 2.52 -5.64
CA LEU A 158 -3.67 2.16 -6.57
C LEU A 158 -3.17 2.01 -8.04
N HIS A 159 -1.91 2.31 -8.32
CA HIS A 159 -1.35 2.28 -9.68
C HIS A 159 -1.48 0.92 -10.38
N GLY A 160 -1.58 -0.16 -9.63
CA GLY A 160 -1.67 -1.52 -10.16
C GLY A 160 -3.10 -2.02 -10.39
N ILE A 161 -4.13 -1.19 -10.21
CA ILE A 161 -5.52 -1.53 -10.53
C ILE A 161 -5.64 -1.74 -12.04
N LYS A 162 -6.42 -2.72 -12.46
CA LYS A 162 -6.66 -2.96 -13.89
C LYS A 162 -7.43 -1.80 -14.51
N LYS A 163 -6.97 -1.29 -15.65
CA LYS A 163 -7.59 -0.18 -16.37
C LYS A 163 -9.07 -0.41 -16.66
N GLU A 164 -9.44 -1.64 -17.00
CA GLU A 164 -10.80 -2.02 -17.39
C GLU A 164 -11.85 -1.85 -16.27
N ILE A 165 -11.41 -1.79 -15.01
CA ILE A 165 -12.34 -1.62 -13.89
C ILE A 165 -12.47 -0.17 -13.43
N LEU A 166 -11.69 0.76 -13.97
CA LEU A 166 -11.77 2.18 -13.60
C LEU A 166 -13.21 2.74 -13.71
N PRO A 167 -14.00 2.41 -14.75
CA PRO A 167 -15.39 2.87 -14.85
C PRO A 167 -16.28 2.41 -13.70
N ASN A 168 -15.93 1.35 -13.01
CA ASN A 168 -16.71 0.77 -11.93
C ASN A 168 -16.20 1.17 -10.53
N LEU A 169 -15.19 2.08 -10.42
CA LEU A 169 -14.59 2.47 -9.14
C LEU A 169 -15.19 3.78 -8.63
N LEU A 170 -15.55 3.78 -7.35
CA LEU A 170 -15.95 4.99 -6.64
C LEU A 170 -15.03 5.22 -5.43
N PHE A 171 -14.49 6.42 -5.34
CA PHE A 171 -13.71 6.92 -4.20
C PHE A 171 -14.39 8.14 -3.59
N PRO A 172 -15.46 7.95 -2.78
CA PRO A 172 -16.32 9.07 -2.35
C PRO A 172 -15.58 10.14 -1.54
N VAL A 173 -14.48 9.78 -0.86
CA VAL A 173 -13.69 10.70 -0.04
C VAL A 173 -12.59 11.43 -0.84
N GLY A 174 -12.29 11.00 -2.05
CA GLY A 174 -11.14 11.50 -2.83
C GLY A 174 -11.19 12.97 -3.20
N GLY A 175 -12.38 13.53 -3.34
CA GLY A 175 -12.61 14.96 -3.61
C GLY A 175 -12.70 15.84 -2.35
N ARG A 176 -12.28 15.37 -1.17
CA ARG A 176 -12.44 16.05 0.12
C ARG A 176 -11.20 15.93 0.97
N THR A 177 -11.04 16.90 1.90
CA THR A 177 -10.01 16.85 2.92
C THR A 177 -10.40 15.91 4.07
N LYS A 178 -9.42 15.42 4.80
CA LYS A 178 -9.66 14.59 5.99
C LYS A 178 -10.53 15.29 7.05
N ALA A 179 -10.38 16.58 7.18
CA ALA A 179 -11.19 17.39 8.11
C ALA A 179 -12.67 17.37 7.73
N GLU A 180 -12.99 17.56 6.44
CA GLU A 180 -14.35 17.47 5.91
C GLU A 180 -14.95 16.09 6.08
N ILE A 181 -14.16 15.03 5.85
CA ILE A 181 -14.61 13.64 6.03
C ILE A 181 -14.97 13.36 7.50
N ARG A 182 -14.18 13.85 8.45
CA ARG A 182 -14.51 13.75 9.89
C ARG A 182 -15.77 14.57 10.24
N ALA A 183 -15.97 15.72 9.64
CA ALA A 183 -17.18 16.54 9.83
C ALA A 183 -18.43 15.78 9.33
N ILE A 184 -18.40 15.24 8.12
CA ILE A 184 -19.49 14.43 7.55
C ILE A 184 -19.85 13.24 8.46
N ALA A 185 -18.85 12.53 8.98
CA ALA A 185 -19.08 11.42 9.90
C ALA A 185 -19.76 11.89 11.21
N ARG A 186 -19.36 13.03 11.78
CA ARG A 186 -19.99 13.61 12.98
C ARG A 186 -21.42 14.06 12.72
N GLU A 187 -21.68 14.78 11.62
CA GLU A 187 -23.01 15.25 11.21
C GLU A 187 -23.97 14.09 10.99
N ALA A 188 -23.49 12.97 10.47
CA ALA A 188 -24.25 11.72 10.35
C ALA A 188 -24.43 10.97 11.67
N GLY A 189 -23.88 11.52 12.78
CA GLY A 189 -23.96 10.94 14.13
C GLY A 189 -23.09 9.68 14.30
N LEU A 190 -22.04 9.52 13.50
CA LEU A 190 -21.10 8.40 13.57
C LEU A 190 -19.93 8.71 14.53
N LEU A 191 -20.25 9.24 15.73
CA LEU A 191 -19.27 9.77 16.69
C LEU A 191 -18.19 8.76 17.07
N GLY A 192 -18.56 7.47 17.22
CA GLY A 192 -17.61 6.41 17.58
C GLY A 192 -16.49 6.16 16.57
N VAL A 193 -16.71 6.48 15.30
CA VAL A 193 -15.70 6.32 14.24
C VAL A 193 -15.08 7.64 13.78
N ALA A 194 -15.80 8.77 13.97
CA ALA A 194 -15.33 10.08 13.52
C ALA A 194 -14.00 10.50 14.16
N ASP A 195 -13.76 10.11 15.40
CA ASP A 195 -12.57 10.46 16.18
C ASP A 195 -11.52 9.34 16.24
N LYS A 196 -11.75 8.23 15.55
CA LYS A 196 -10.74 7.18 15.43
C LYS A 196 -9.44 7.71 14.79
N PRO A 197 -8.28 7.30 15.34
CA PRO A 197 -7.01 7.62 14.71
C PRO A 197 -6.89 6.95 13.33
N ASP A 198 -6.09 7.56 12.45
CA ASP A 198 -5.79 6.97 11.15
C ASP A 198 -4.91 5.71 11.31
N SER A 199 -5.10 4.72 10.45
CA SER A 199 -4.18 3.58 10.36
C SER A 199 -2.89 4.04 9.69
N VAL A 200 -1.76 3.92 10.39
CA VAL A 200 -0.43 4.40 9.94
C VAL A 200 0.53 3.27 9.60
N GLU A 201 0.23 2.05 10.08
CA GLU A 201 1.10 0.88 9.96
C GLU A 201 0.53 -0.15 8.98
N ILE A 202 1.36 -1.11 8.58
CA ILE A 202 0.91 -2.29 7.85
C ILE A 202 -0.08 -3.06 8.74
N CYS A 203 -1.26 -3.34 8.24
CA CYS A 203 -2.40 -3.81 9.04
C CYS A 203 -2.15 -5.13 9.80
N PHE A 204 -1.24 -5.98 9.32
CA PHE A 204 -0.85 -7.24 9.97
C PHE A 204 0.50 -7.15 10.72
N VAL A 205 1.07 -5.95 10.87
CA VAL A 205 2.28 -5.69 11.68
C VAL A 205 1.92 -4.73 12.83
N PRO A 206 1.08 -5.14 13.77
CA PRO A 206 0.51 -4.24 14.78
C PRO A 206 1.54 -3.72 15.80
N SER A 207 2.64 -4.44 15.98
CA SER A 207 3.77 -4.04 16.84
C SER A 207 4.71 -3.02 16.19
N GLY A 208 4.56 -2.76 14.87
CA GLY A 208 5.53 -2.02 14.07
C GLY A 208 6.83 -2.79 13.79
N ASN A 209 6.96 -4.02 14.29
CA ASN A 209 8.09 -4.91 14.05
C ASN A 209 7.73 -5.97 13.00
N HIS A 210 8.12 -5.76 11.77
CA HIS A 210 7.85 -6.70 10.67
C HIS A 210 8.64 -8.00 10.81
N THR A 211 9.79 -8.00 11.50
CA THR A 211 10.66 -9.16 11.71
C THR A 211 9.91 -10.34 12.33
N ASP A 212 9.02 -10.07 13.31
CA ASP A 212 8.26 -11.13 13.97
C ASP A 212 7.35 -11.88 12.97
N VAL A 213 6.69 -11.14 12.08
CA VAL A 213 5.84 -11.71 11.04
C VAL A 213 6.65 -12.49 10.02
N VAL A 214 7.79 -11.94 9.59
CA VAL A 214 8.68 -12.60 8.61
C VAL A 214 9.21 -13.91 9.18
N ARG A 215 9.76 -13.90 10.39
CA ARG A 215 10.34 -15.10 11.03
C ARG A 215 9.31 -16.18 11.36
N GLN A 216 8.08 -15.77 11.65
CA GLN A 216 6.99 -16.74 11.83
C GLN A 216 6.66 -17.49 10.53
N ARG A 217 6.75 -16.82 9.38
CA ARG A 217 6.44 -17.38 8.06
C ARG A 217 7.65 -18.05 7.39
N ARG A 218 8.83 -17.52 7.63
CA ARG A 218 10.11 -17.93 7.04
C ARG A 218 11.19 -17.97 8.11
N PRO A 219 11.18 -18.96 9.01
CA PRO A 219 12.15 -19.05 10.10
C PRO A 219 13.60 -19.18 9.61
N GLU A 220 13.80 -19.65 8.39
CA GLU A 220 15.11 -19.77 7.73
C GLU A 220 15.83 -18.44 7.50
N VAL A 221 15.12 -17.30 7.50
CA VAL A 221 15.77 -15.98 7.35
C VAL A 221 16.50 -15.50 8.60
N ALA A 222 16.23 -16.13 9.74
CA ALA A 222 16.90 -15.83 11.02
C ALA A 222 18.29 -16.46 11.07
N MET A 223 19.12 -16.18 10.05
CA MET A 223 20.51 -16.66 9.97
C MET A 223 21.48 -15.51 10.28
N ALA A 224 22.48 -15.81 11.13
CA ALA A 224 23.52 -14.85 11.45
C ALA A 224 24.32 -14.45 10.20
N GLY A 225 24.69 -13.20 10.14
CA GLY A 225 25.49 -12.65 9.06
C GLY A 225 26.28 -11.43 9.53
N VAL A 226 26.93 -10.76 8.58
CA VAL A 226 27.80 -9.62 8.88
C VAL A 226 27.29 -8.34 8.25
N ILE A 227 27.57 -7.25 8.95
CA ILE A 227 27.39 -5.88 8.43
C ILE A 227 28.78 -5.38 8.06
N ARG A 228 28.97 -5.01 6.80
CA ARG A 228 30.27 -4.54 6.31
C ARG A 228 30.16 -3.29 5.44
N GLU A 229 31.24 -2.56 5.32
CA GLU A 229 31.38 -1.46 4.36
C GLU A 229 31.63 -1.97 2.94
N LYS A 230 31.53 -1.08 1.95
CA LYS A 230 31.80 -1.38 0.53
C LYS A 230 33.22 -1.91 0.28
N ASP A 231 34.18 -1.47 1.08
CA ASP A 231 35.58 -1.91 1.01
C ASP A 231 35.85 -3.29 1.66
N GLY A 232 34.80 -3.90 2.23
CA GLY A 232 34.90 -5.21 2.90
C GLY A 232 35.13 -5.13 4.40
N THR A 233 35.33 -3.96 5.00
CA THR A 233 35.54 -3.80 6.45
C THR A 233 34.30 -4.25 7.22
N ILE A 234 34.43 -5.29 8.06
CA ILE A 234 33.33 -5.78 8.91
C ILE A 234 33.14 -4.83 10.08
N LEU A 235 31.91 -4.34 10.25
CA LEU A 235 31.51 -3.42 11.33
C LEU A 235 30.79 -4.12 12.48
N GLY A 236 30.19 -5.30 12.22
CA GLY A 236 29.44 -6.04 13.21
C GLY A 236 28.73 -7.25 12.62
N GLU A 237 27.96 -7.91 13.47
CA GLU A 237 27.14 -9.07 13.12
C GLU A 237 25.64 -8.78 13.32
N HIS A 238 24.79 -9.58 12.71
CA HIS A 238 23.33 -9.55 12.87
C HIS A 238 22.76 -10.96 12.91
N ASP A 239 21.52 -11.08 13.37
CA ASP A 239 20.78 -12.35 13.54
C ASP A 239 19.72 -12.61 12.44
N GLY A 240 19.80 -11.85 11.33
CA GLY A 240 18.92 -12.02 10.17
C GLY A 240 18.87 -10.78 9.29
N ILE A 241 18.87 -10.99 7.96
CA ILE A 241 18.76 -9.92 6.96
C ILE A 241 17.37 -9.27 6.93
N ASP A 242 16.36 -9.96 7.43
CA ASP A 242 14.97 -9.54 7.55
C ASP A 242 14.78 -8.27 8.39
N ARG A 243 15.78 -7.88 9.18
CA ARG A 243 15.80 -6.65 10.01
C ARG A 243 16.16 -5.39 9.23
N PHE A 244 16.63 -5.54 7.99
CA PHE A 244 17.24 -4.45 7.25
C PHE A 244 16.39 -4.06 6.03
N THR A 245 16.51 -2.79 5.68
CA THR A 245 15.87 -2.19 4.51
C THR A 245 16.84 -1.21 3.87
N VAL A 246 16.96 -1.17 2.57
CA VAL A 246 17.80 -0.21 1.86
C VAL A 246 17.41 1.23 2.25
N GLY A 247 18.40 2.03 2.65
CA GLY A 247 18.21 3.37 3.19
C GLY A 247 18.03 3.44 4.72
N GLN A 248 17.95 2.29 5.40
CA GLN A 248 17.84 2.26 6.88
C GLN A 248 19.10 2.81 7.52
N ARG A 249 18.91 3.71 8.52
CA ARG A 249 19.99 4.31 9.33
C ARG A 249 20.00 3.83 10.76
N LYS A 250 18.80 3.68 11.35
CA LYS A 250 18.64 3.34 12.77
C LYS A 250 18.58 1.82 12.96
N GLY A 251 19.04 1.35 14.12
CA GLY A 251 18.92 -0.06 14.47
C GLY A 251 19.91 -0.99 13.77
N LEU A 252 21.01 -0.46 13.20
CA LEU A 252 22.06 -1.27 12.57
C LEU A 252 22.87 -2.08 13.60
N GLY A 253 22.95 -1.61 14.86
CA GLY A 253 23.71 -2.30 15.91
C GLY A 253 25.24 -2.20 15.78
N VAL A 254 25.74 -1.28 14.93
CA VAL A 254 27.18 -1.12 14.69
C VAL A 254 27.73 0.20 15.23
N ALA A 255 28.93 0.18 15.73
CA ALA A 255 29.67 1.35 16.23
C ALA A 255 30.67 1.85 15.16
N ALA A 256 30.15 2.55 14.15
CA ALA A 256 30.97 3.01 13.02
C ALA A 256 31.62 4.41 13.19
N GLY A 257 31.43 5.08 14.35
CA GLY A 257 31.92 6.44 14.58
C GLY A 257 31.30 7.54 13.73
N ARG A 258 30.60 7.18 12.66
CA ARG A 258 29.88 8.06 11.73
C ARG A 258 28.53 7.44 11.30
N ARG A 259 27.66 8.23 10.68
CA ARG A 259 26.37 7.76 10.21
C ARG A 259 26.54 6.78 9.06
N ARG A 260 25.89 5.60 9.16
CA ARG A 260 25.85 4.58 8.11
C ARG A 260 24.43 4.32 7.69
N PHE A 261 24.27 3.93 6.43
CA PHE A 261 22.99 3.58 5.81
C PHE A 261 23.14 2.23 5.12
N VAL A 262 22.09 1.42 5.16
CA VAL A 262 22.03 0.18 4.37
C VAL A 262 21.98 0.54 2.89
N LEU A 263 22.95 0.05 2.14
CA LEU A 263 23.06 0.24 0.70
C LEU A 263 22.51 -0.95 -0.05
N ASP A 264 22.80 -2.16 0.45
CA ASP A 264 22.39 -3.40 -0.19
C ASP A 264 22.26 -4.51 0.85
N ILE A 265 21.47 -5.54 0.50
CA ILE A 265 21.25 -6.73 1.30
C ILE A 265 21.49 -7.93 0.39
N LEU A 266 22.45 -8.78 0.75
CA LEU A 266 22.88 -9.94 -0.01
C LEU A 266 22.36 -11.23 0.65
N PRO A 267 21.22 -11.78 0.24
CA PRO A 267 20.58 -12.89 0.94
C PRO A 267 21.39 -14.19 0.88
N GLU A 268 22.12 -14.43 -0.20
CA GLU A 268 22.90 -15.67 -0.37
C GLU A 268 24.11 -15.76 0.58
N SER A 269 24.75 -14.62 0.87
CA SER A 269 25.89 -14.55 1.79
C SER A 269 25.52 -14.08 3.19
N HIS A 270 24.24 -13.73 3.41
CA HIS A 270 23.74 -13.10 4.65
C HIS A 270 24.48 -11.82 5.03
N GLU A 271 24.88 -11.03 4.04
CA GLU A 271 25.61 -9.78 4.26
C GLU A 271 24.72 -8.55 4.10
N VAL A 272 24.96 -7.55 4.94
CA VAL A 272 24.35 -6.22 4.83
C VAL A 272 25.45 -5.22 4.52
N ILE A 273 25.37 -4.59 3.36
CA ILE A 273 26.33 -3.59 2.93
C ILE A 273 25.86 -2.22 3.42
N VAL A 274 26.76 -1.51 4.07
CA VAL A 274 26.49 -0.16 4.55
C VAL A 274 27.50 0.84 3.99
N GLY A 275 27.10 2.11 3.93
CA GLY A 275 27.94 3.19 3.44
C GLY A 275 27.46 4.57 3.84
N ASP A 276 27.97 5.60 3.19
CA ASP A 276 27.62 6.99 3.39
C ASP A 276 26.29 7.36 2.71
N PRO A 277 25.61 8.45 3.10
CA PRO A 277 24.33 8.85 2.50
C PRO A 277 24.45 9.13 0.99
N GLU A 278 25.61 9.57 0.52
CA GLU A 278 25.90 9.82 -0.90
C GLU A 278 25.88 8.54 -1.74
N ASP A 279 26.22 7.40 -1.13
CA ASP A 279 26.17 6.08 -1.77
C ASP A 279 24.75 5.59 -2.07
N LEU A 280 23.73 6.20 -1.45
CA LEU A 280 22.31 5.90 -1.72
C LEU A 280 21.74 6.62 -2.93
N LEU A 281 22.50 7.56 -3.52
CA LEU A 281 22.05 8.31 -4.69
C LEU A 281 22.03 7.41 -5.91
N ALA A 282 20.90 7.38 -6.59
CA ALA A 282 20.71 6.65 -7.83
C ALA A 282 20.23 7.58 -8.94
N SER A 283 20.76 7.44 -10.14
CA SER A 283 20.34 8.20 -11.32
C SER A 283 19.08 7.67 -11.97
N GLY A 284 18.60 6.50 -11.53
CA GLY A 284 17.42 5.86 -12.07
C GLY A 284 17.12 4.52 -11.40
N LEU A 285 16.25 3.75 -12.05
CA LEU A 285 15.88 2.39 -11.63
C LEU A 285 15.45 1.54 -12.82
N VAL A 286 15.47 0.23 -12.63
CA VAL A 286 14.80 -0.75 -13.49
C VAL A 286 13.51 -1.19 -12.80
N ALA A 287 12.40 -1.14 -13.53
CA ALA A 287 11.08 -1.59 -13.07
C ALA A 287 10.58 -2.79 -13.88
N SER A 288 9.88 -3.69 -13.23
CA SER A 288 9.24 -4.86 -13.84
C SER A 288 7.74 -4.90 -13.54
N ARG A 289 7.05 -5.87 -14.14
CA ARG A 289 5.63 -6.14 -13.87
C ARG A 289 4.80 -4.86 -13.92
N LEU A 290 4.99 -4.08 -14.98
CA LEU A 290 4.30 -2.81 -15.17
C LEU A 290 2.80 -3.02 -15.40
N ASN A 291 2.00 -2.16 -14.79
CA ASN A 291 0.59 -2.00 -15.07
C ASN A 291 0.35 -0.59 -15.61
N TRP A 292 -0.27 -0.48 -16.77
CA TRP A 292 -0.58 0.79 -17.40
C TRP A 292 -2.06 1.13 -17.28
N LEU A 293 -2.36 2.34 -16.80
CA LEU A 293 -3.71 2.90 -16.77
C LEU A 293 -4.01 3.74 -18.03
N ILE A 294 -3.00 3.92 -18.87
CA ILE A 294 -3.05 4.50 -20.21
C ILE A 294 -2.88 3.40 -21.28
N GLU A 295 -2.83 3.75 -22.54
CA GLU A 295 -2.32 2.85 -23.56
C GLU A 295 -0.84 2.54 -23.28
N THR A 296 -0.45 1.28 -23.47
CA THR A 296 0.94 0.86 -23.21
C THR A 296 1.90 1.70 -24.05
N PRO A 297 2.79 2.48 -23.43
CA PRO A 297 3.72 3.32 -24.19
C PRO A 297 4.69 2.47 -25.00
N GLY A 298 4.84 2.81 -26.29
CA GLY A 298 5.82 2.18 -27.18
C GLY A 298 7.16 2.93 -27.25
N GLU A 299 7.19 4.17 -26.79
CA GLU A 299 8.35 5.05 -26.83
C GLU A 299 8.65 5.64 -25.45
N ALA A 300 9.84 6.22 -25.32
CA ALA A 300 10.23 6.93 -24.11
C ALA A 300 9.37 8.17 -23.89
N PHE A 301 8.96 8.41 -22.65
CA PHE A 301 8.15 9.57 -22.29
C PHE A 301 8.57 10.17 -20.95
N ARG A 302 8.22 11.43 -20.75
CA ARG A 302 8.51 12.16 -19.51
C ARG A 302 7.32 12.10 -18.56
N CYS A 303 7.62 11.93 -17.26
CA CYS A 303 6.61 11.90 -16.22
C CYS A 303 7.20 12.27 -14.86
N THR A 304 6.37 12.32 -13.83
CA THR A 304 6.82 12.31 -12.43
C THR A 304 6.82 10.88 -11.91
N ALA A 305 7.98 10.37 -11.46
CA ALA A 305 8.13 9.05 -10.86
C ALA A 305 8.14 9.16 -9.32
N LYS A 306 7.27 8.37 -8.66
CA LYS A 306 7.17 8.30 -7.20
C LYS A 306 7.55 6.90 -6.74
N ILE A 307 8.64 6.78 -5.98
CA ILE A 307 9.27 5.48 -5.63
C ILE A 307 8.89 4.95 -4.24
N ARG A 308 8.11 5.68 -3.47
CA ARG A 308 7.53 5.29 -2.16
C ARG A 308 6.40 6.22 -1.79
N TYR A 309 5.55 5.79 -0.86
CA TYR A 309 4.33 6.50 -0.48
C TYR A 309 4.57 7.97 -0.09
N ARG A 310 5.59 8.25 0.73
CA ARG A 310 5.91 9.61 1.19
C ARG A 310 6.87 10.38 0.29
N HIS A 311 7.26 9.82 -0.87
CA HIS A 311 8.11 10.52 -1.83
C HIS A 311 7.30 11.58 -2.56
N ALA A 312 7.82 12.79 -2.71
CA ALA A 312 7.13 13.85 -3.44
C ALA A 312 6.95 13.52 -4.94
N GLY A 313 7.88 12.72 -5.47
CA GLY A 313 8.05 12.44 -6.89
C GLY A 313 9.22 13.24 -7.47
N VAL A 314 9.83 12.72 -8.52
CA VAL A 314 10.91 13.33 -9.27
C VAL A 314 10.60 13.27 -10.76
N ILE A 315 11.00 14.26 -11.53
CA ILE A 315 10.85 14.23 -12.97
C ILE A 315 11.80 13.14 -13.53
N ALA A 316 11.25 12.34 -14.42
CA ALA A 316 11.96 11.20 -14.99
C ALA A 316 11.56 10.95 -16.44
N THR A 317 12.44 10.27 -17.14
CA THR A 317 12.17 9.67 -18.44
C THR A 317 11.99 8.16 -18.25
N VAL A 318 10.84 7.65 -18.66
CA VAL A 318 10.51 6.22 -18.63
C VAL A 318 10.71 5.66 -20.04
N MET A 319 11.51 4.61 -20.14
CA MET A 319 11.82 3.89 -21.39
C MET A 319 11.30 2.46 -21.26
N PRO A 320 10.14 2.14 -21.85
CA PRO A 320 9.62 0.77 -21.86
C PRO A 320 10.61 -0.19 -22.52
N THR A 321 10.72 -1.39 -21.99
CA THR A 321 11.60 -2.44 -22.53
C THR A 321 10.79 -3.57 -23.15
N SER A 322 11.39 -4.33 -24.06
CA SER A 322 10.72 -5.39 -24.83
C SER A 322 10.25 -6.58 -23.98
N ASP A 323 10.78 -6.72 -22.77
CA ASP A 323 10.40 -7.76 -21.79
C ASP A 323 9.21 -7.36 -20.90
N GLY A 324 8.58 -6.22 -21.20
CA GLY A 324 7.45 -5.70 -20.42
C GLY A 324 7.85 -4.93 -19.15
N GLY A 325 9.12 -4.61 -19.00
CA GLY A 325 9.67 -3.73 -17.96
C GLY A 325 9.83 -2.29 -18.42
N ALA A 326 10.55 -1.50 -17.63
CA ALA A 326 11.03 -0.17 -18.01
C ALA A 326 12.34 0.19 -17.32
N GLU A 327 13.19 0.92 -18.01
CA GLU A 327 14.26 1.72 -17.42
C GLU A 327 13.73 3.13 -17.15
N VAL A 328 13.97 3.63 -15.95
CA VAL A 328 13.53 4.97 -15.50
C VAL A 328 14.76 5.78 -15.15
N ARG A 329 14.99 6.89 -15.84
CA ARG A 329 16.07 7.83 -15.59
C ARG A 329 15.53 9.08 -14.92
N PHE A 330 16.07 9.41 -13.77
CA PHE A 330 15.70 10.62 -13.02
C PHE A 330 16.49 11.82 -13.53
N ASP A 331 15.87 13.00 -13.54
CA ASP A 331 16.57 14.25 -13.84
C ASP A 331 17.56 14.60 -12.72
N ASP A 332 17.13 14.45 -11.47
CA ASP A 332 17.94 14.63 -10.28
C ASP A 332 18.11 13.29 -9.54
N PRO A 333 19.31 12.94 -9.05
CA PRO A 333 19.52 11.69 -8.34
C PRO A 333 18.62 11.56 -7.10
N VAL A 334 18.09 10.36 -6.87
CA VAL A 334 17.14 10.04 -5.79
C VAL A 334 17.77 9.08 -4.80
N THR A 335 17.58 9.34 -3.51
CA THR A 335 18.09 8.48 -2.43
C THR A 335 17.21 7.26 -2.19
N ALA A 336 17.84 6.14 -1.85
CA ALA A 336 17.21 4.93 -1.37
C ALA A 336 16.15 4.38 -2.35
N VAL A 337 16.53 4.18 -3.60
CA VAL A 337 15.77 3.37 -4.55
C VAL A 337 15.83 1.93 -4.07
N THR A 338 14.68 1.40 -3.62
CA THR A 338 14.61 0.16 -2.84
C THR A 338 13.98 -0.96 -3.66
N PRO A 339 14.71 -2.07 -3.94
CA PRO A 339 14.16 -3.25 -4.59
C PRO A 339 12.94 -3.81 -3.83
N GLY A 340 11.89 -4.20 -4.55
CA GLY A 340 10.65 -4.71 -3.97
C GLY A 340 9.59 -3.64 -3.67
N GLN A 341 10.00 -2.36 -3.57
CA GLN A 341 9.03 -1.27 -3.54
C GLN A 341 8.40 -1.01 -4.91
N ALA A 342 7.29 -0.31 -4.91
CA ALA A 342 6.64 0.10 -6.15
C ALA A 342 7.23 1.42 -6.69
N VAL A 343 7.13 1.61 -7.99
CA VAL A 343 7.22 2.92 -8.64
C VAL A 343 5.89 3.24 -9.29
N ALA A 344 5.39 4.46 -9.10
CA ALA A 344 4.18 4.94 -9.76
C ALA A 344 4.50 6.18 -10.61
N PHE A 345 3.92 6.23 -11.80
CA PHE A 345 4.14 7.27 -12.81
C PHE A 345 2.95 8.21 -12.88
N TYR A 346 3.23 9.51 -12.97
CA TYR A 346 2.21 10.55 -12.96
C TYR A 346 2.45 11.58 -14.06
N ASP A 347 1.34 12.07 -14.64
CA ASP A 347 1.30 13.31 -15.39
C ASP A 347 0.41 14.29 -14.62
N GLY A 348 1.01 15.28 -13.97
CA GLY A 348 0.31 16.14 -13.02
C GLY A 348 -0.33 15.32 -11.88
N THR A 349 -1.67 15.31 -11.84
CA THR A 349 -2.44 14.51 -10.88
C THR A 349 -2.82 13.13 -11.40
N ARG A 350 -2.77 12.91 -12.72
CA ARG A 350 -3.15 11.66 -13.38
C ARG A 350 -2.12 10.57 -13.10
N VAL A 351 -2.58 9.38 -12.73
CA VAL A 351 -1.76 8.19 -12.60
C VAL A 351 -1.67 7.51 -13.96
N LEU A 352 -0.47 7.40 -14.51
CA LEU A 352 -0.22 6.75 -15.79
C LEU A 352 -0.08 5.24 -15.65
N GLY A 353 0.35 4.78 -14.49
CA GLY A 353 0.62 3.38 -14.17
C GLY A 353 1.74 3.24 -13.17
N GLY A 354 2.38 2.08 -13.15
CA GLY A 354 3.50 1.80 -12.27
C GLY A 354 3.93 0.35 -12.31
N GLY A 355 4.91 0.01 -11.50
CA GLY A 355 5.46 -1.34 -11.43
C GLY A 355 6.28 -1.57 -10.16
N TRP A 356 7.12 -2.59 -10.20
CA TRP A 356 7.96 -2.98 -9.08
C TRP A 356 9.42 -2.65 -9.37
N ILE A 357 10.08 -2.03 -8.41
CA ILE A 357 11.50 -1.69 -8.50
C ILE A 357 12.30 -2.99 -8.37
N GLU A 358 13.11 -3.29 -9.38
CA GLU A 358 14.02 -4.42 -9.37
C GLU A 358 15.39 -4.05 -8.82
N ARG A 359 15.93 -2.91 -9.25
CA ARG A 359 17.22 -2.38 -8.82
C ARG A 359 17.37 -0.89 -9.12
N ALA A 360 18.27 -0.24 -8.41
CA ALA A 360 18.78 1.10 -8.73
C ALA A 360 19.77 1.07 -9.92
N ILE A 361 19.95 2.22 -10.59
CA ILE A 361 20.98 2.47 -11.62
C ILE A 361 21.58 3.87 -11.45
#